data_5cf9397ca96ad1a8bb99f8a6172f8aa7
#
_entry.id   5cf9397ca96ad1a8bb99f8a6172f8aa7
#
_cell.length_a   1.000
_cell.length_b   1.000
_cell.length_c   1.000
_cell.angle_alpha   90.00
_cell.angle_beta   90.00
_cell.angle_gamma   90.00
#
_symmetry.space_group_name_H-M   'P 1'
#
loop_
_entity.id
_entity.type
_entity.pdbx_description
1 polymer ?
#
loop_
_entity_poly.entity_id
_entity_poly.type
_entity_poly.pdbx_seq_one_letter_code
_entity_poly.pdbx_strand_id
1 'polypeptide(L)'
;GRNQDGRKWGVPSENIIVRGCYMKKGHGGVVIGSEISGGYRNLYVENCKMDSPDLDRVIRIKTSTCRGGLIENVFVRNITVGQCREAVLRINLQYENRENCNRGFTPTVRNVHLKNVTCEKSKLGVLIIGLDNDDHVYNISVEDSHFNNVAKDGNDIKGAKDVTFKNLYINGKLVK
;
A
#
# COMPACT_ATOMS: atom_id res chain seq x y z
N GLY A 1 -14.16 -5.81 -8.64
CA GLY A 1 -15.49 -5.26 -8.96
C GLY A 1 -15.92 -4.19 -7.98
N ARG A 2 -16.88 -3.38 -8.41
CA ARG A 2 -17.35 -2.21 -7.67
C ARG A 2 -18.60 -2.54 -6.86
N ASN A 3 -18.62 -2.17 -5.57
CA ASN A 3 -19.81 -2.21 -4.70
C ASN A 3 -20.63 -3.52 -4.80
N GLN A 4 -21.92 -3.40 -5.07
CA GLN A 4 -22.83 -4.54 -5.13
C GLN A 4 -22.44 -5.57 -6.19
N ASP A 5 -21.98 -5.14 -7.36
CA ASP A 5 -21.58 -6.06 -8.43
C ASP A 5 -20.35 -6.88 -8.03
N GLY A 6 -19.37 -6.22 -7.43
CA GLY A 6 -18.21 -6.92 -6.90
C GLY A 6 -18.54 -7.93 -5.82
N ARG A 7 -19.44 -7.58 -4.90
CA ARG A 7 -19.87 -8.49 -3.83
C ARG A 7 -20.76 -9.62 -4.34
N LYS A 8 -21.64 -9.32 -5.28
CA LYS A 8 -22.55 -10.33 -5.87
C LYS A 8 -21.80 -11.48 -6.52
N TRP A 9 -20.76 -11.16 -7.27
CA TRP A 9 -19.97 -12.16 -7.98
C TRP A 9 -18.86 -12.75 -7.11
N GLY A 10 -18.31 -12.00 -6.15
CA GLY A 10 -17.30 -12.45 -5.21
C GLY A 10 -15.97 -12.92 -5.85
N VAL A 11 -15.71 -12.51 -7.11
CA VAL A 11 -14.52 -12.93 -7.84
C VAL A 11 -13.40 -11.93 -7.62
N PRO A 12 -12.29 -12.32 -6.98
CA PRO A 12 -11.16 -11.45 -6.75
C PRO A 12 -10.33 -11.23 -8.01
N SER A 13 -9.56 -10.12 -8.02
CA SER A 13 -8.39 -9.99 -8.89
C SER A 13 -7.24 -10.74 -8.20
N GLU A 14 -6.61 -11.69 -8.86
CA GLU A 14 -5.63 -12.55 -8.20
C GLU A 14 -4.50 -13.04 -9.10
N ASN A 15 -3.42 -13.52 -8.48
CA ASN A 15 -2.29 -14.15 -9.15
C ASN A 15 -1.62 -13.21 -10.17
N ILE A 16 -1.33 -11.97 -9.75
CA ILE A 16 -0.79 -10.91 -10.60
C ILE A 16 0.70 -10.75 -10.32
N ILE A 17 1.50 -10.68 -11.37
CA ILE A 17 2.94 -10.40 -11.30
C ILE A 17 3.23 -9.11 -12.06
N VAL A 18 3.91 -8.18 -11.39
CA VAL A 18 4.46 -6.94 -11.97
C VAL A 18 5.98 -7.01 -11.82
N ARG A 19 6.69 -7.21 -12.92
CA ARG A 19 8.15 -7.45 -12.91
C ARG A 19 8.87 -6.62 -13.96
N GLY A 20 10.04 -6.08 -13.59
CA GLY A 20 10.93 -5.41 -14.53
C GLY A 20 10.37 -4.12 -15.12
N CYS A 21 9.42 -3.49 -14.46
CA CYS A 21 8.74 -2.30 -14.94
C CYS A 21 9.43 -1.01 -14.49
N TYR A 22 9.28 0.04 -15.28
CA TYR A 22 9.68 1.40 -14.90
C TYR A 22 8.44 2.31 -14.85
N MET A 23 8.13 2.84 -13.67
CA MET A 23 6.99 3.72 -13.43
C MET A 23 7.48 5.15 -13.20
N LYS A 24 7.02 6.10 -14.04
CA LYS A 24 7.42 7.51 -13.95
C LYS A 24 6.41 8.41 -13.28
N LYS A 25 5.13 8.22 -13.54
CA LYS A 25 4.08 9.15 -13.12
C LYS A 25 2.86 8.41 -12.60
N GLY A 26 2.01 9.15 -11.89
CA GLY A 26 0.69 8.68 -11.52
C GLY A 26 0.45 8.62 -10.02
N HIS A 27 -0.73 8.18 -9.68
CA HIS A 27 -1.18 8.10 -8.29
C HIS A 27 -0.50 6.99 -7.46
N GLY A 28 0.32 6.19 -8.10
CA GLY A 28 1.16 5.17 -7.50
C GLY A 28 1.86 4.34 -8.56
N GLY A 29 3.02 3.77 -8.24
CA GLY A 29 3.72 2.81 -9.09
C GLY A 29 2.87 1.56 -9.28
N VAL A 30 2.40 0.99 -8.18
CA VAL A 30 1.37 -0.07 -8.18
C VAL A 30 0.21 0.35 -7.28
N VAL A 31 -1.00 0.34 -7.84
CA VAL A 31 -2.21 0.78 -7.14
C VAL A 31 -3.26 -0.33 -7.09
N ILE A 32 -3.68 -0.66 -5.88
CA ILE A 32 -4.81 -1.56 -5.61
C ILE A 32 -5.99 -0.71 -5.14
N GLY A 33 -7.11 -0.84 -5.82
CA GLY A 33 -8.35 -0.17 -5.42
C GLY A 33 -8.68 1.11 -6.19
N SER A 34 -9.76 1.74 -5.80
CA SER A 34 -10.66 1.48 -4.67
C SER A 34 -11.71 0.40 -4.93
N GLU A 35 -11.97 0.00 -6.14
CA GLU A 35 -13.07 -0.88 -6.55
C GLU A 35 -12.71 -2.36 -6.39
N ILE A 36 -12.56 -2.82 -5.14
CA ILE A 36 -12.09 -4.17 -4.79
C ILE A 36 -13.13 -4.97 -4.00
N SER A 37 -14.41 -4.68 -4.18
CA SER A 37 -15.48 -5.33 -3.43
C SER A 37 -15.54 -6.86 -3.62
N GLY A 38 -14.99 -7.38 -4.72
CA GLY A 38 -14.81 -8.81 -4.95
C GLY A 38 -13.52 -9.40 -4.38
N GLY A 39 -12.66 -8.55 -3.80
CA GLY A 39 -11.36 -8.97 -3.26
C GLY A 39 -10.17 -8.78 -4.22
N TYR A 40 -8.98 -8.88 -3.66
CA TYR A 40 -7.70 -8.80 -4.37
C TYR A 40 -6.65 -9.64 -3.63
N ARG A 41 -5.96 -10.54 -4.31
CA ARG A 41 -4.98 -11.39 -3.63
C ARG A 41 -3.84 -11.87 -4.52
N ASN A 42 -2.74 -12.24 -3.88
CA ASN A 42 -1.57 -12.84 -4.51
C ASN A 42 -0.96 -11.91 -5.58
N LEU A 43 -0.54 -10.71 -5.17
CA LEU A 43 0.23 -9.78 -5.99
C LEU A 43 1.72 -9.90 -5.68
N TYR A 44 2.51 -10.02 -6.72
CA TYR A 44 3.96 -10.01 -6.65
C TYR A 44 4.51 -8.84 -7.47
N VAL A 45 5.20 -7.91 -6.82
CA VAL A 45 5.87 -6.77 -7.46
C VAL A 45 7.36 -6.91 -7.26
N GLU A 46 8.12 -7.05 -8.33
CA GLU A 46 9.54 -7.32 -8.19
C GLU A 46 10.42 -6.71 -9.29
N ASN A 47 11.64 -6.34 -8.91
CA ASN A 47 12.66 -5.86 -9.83
C ASN A 47 12.18 -4.65 -10.65
N CYS A 48 11.48 -3.70 -10.01
CA CYS A 48 10.94 -2.52 -10.67
C CYS A 48 11.71 -1.26 -10.27
N LYS A 49 11.68 -0.27 -11.14
CA LYS A 49 12.20 1.08 -10.89
C LYS A 49 11.07 2.09 -10.91
N MET A 50 11.15 3.05 -10.02
CA MET A 50 10.16 4.12 -9.91
C MET A 50 10.87 5.43 -9.61
N ASP A 51 10.66 6.46 -10.44
CA ASP A 51 11.35 7.74 -10.22
C ASP A 51 10.63 8.88 -10.91
N SER A 52 9.96 9.71 -10.13
CA SER A 52 9.40 10.96 -10.64
C SER A 52 8.87 11.83 -9.50
N PRO A 53 9.02 13.17 -9.59
CA PRO A 53 8.29 14.09 -8.71
C PRO A 53 6.76 14.03 -8.90
N ASP A 54 6.30 13.46 -10.01
CA ASP A 54 4.88 13.28 -10.33
C ASP A 54 4.36 11.88 -10.00
N LEU A 55 5.15 11.06 -9.32
CA LEU A 55 4.72 9.79 -8.75
C LEU A 55 4.27 10.02 -7.31
N ASP A 56 3.00 9.83 -7.00
CA ASP A 56 2.50 10.12 -5.66
C ASP A 56 3.01 9.12 -4.62
N ARG A 57 2.94 7.82 -4.90
CA ARG A 57 3.29 6.71 -3.97
C ARG A 57 3.97 5.57 -4.73
N VAL A 58 4.72 4.76 -4.04
CA VAL A 58 5.33 3.57 -4.65
C VAL A 58 4.30 2.44 -4.69
N ILE A 59 3.83 2.01 -3.54
CA ILE A 59 2.74 1.03 -3.40
C ILE A 59 1.55 1.72 -2.74
N ARG A 60 0.40 1.67 -3.39
CA ARG A 60 -0.81 2.29 -2.90
C ARG A 60 -1.96 1.29 -2.81
N ILE A 61 -2.47 1.08 -1.62
CA ILE A 61 -3.70 0.33 -1.35
C ILE A 61 -4.74 1.33 -0.85
N LYS A 62 -5.89 1.39 -1.51
CA LYS A 62 -6.96 2.31 -1.14
C LYS A 62 -8.32 1.66 -1.28
N THR A 63 -9.16 1.80 -0.26
CA THR A 63 -10.54 1.34 -0.27
C THR A 63 -11.36 2.08 0.78
N SER A 64 -12.59 1.72 0.96
CA SER A 64 -13.48 2.32 1.97
C SER A 64 -14.62 1.37 2.35
N THR A 65 -15.38 1.75 3.35
CA THR A 65 -16.57 1.00 3.79
C THR A 65 -17.71 0.95 2.76
N CYS A 66 -17.65 1.73 1.69
CA CYS A 66 -18.50 1.55 0.51
C CYS A 66 -18.18 0.25 -0.24
N ARG A 67 -16.93 -0.14 -0.24
CA ARG A 67 -16.41 -1.25 -1.05
C ARG A 67 -16.41 -2.57 -0.29
N GLY A 68 -15.93 -2.55 0.95
CA GLY A 68 -15.56 -3.79 1.65
C GLY A 68 -14.43 -4.50 0.92
N GLY A 69 -14.46 -5.82 0.98
CA GLY A 69 -13.51 -6.70 0.28
C GLY A 69 -12.25 -6.97 1.07
N LEU A 70 -11.59 -8.06 0.70
CA LEU A 70 -10.32 -8.50 1.28
C LEU A 70 -9.19 -8.24 0.29
N ILE A 71 -8.15 -7.55 0.76
CA ILE A 71 -6.86 -7.42 0.06
C ILE A 71 -5.82 -8.18 0.86
N GLU A 72 -5.19 -9.17 0.25
CA GLU A 72 -4.22 -10.00 0.95
C GLU A 72 -3.08 -10.50 0.07
N ASN A 73 -1.97 -10.89 0.71
CA ASN A 73 -0.82 -11.51 0.08
C ASN A 73 -0.23 -10.61 -1.01
N VAL A 74 0.25 -9.43 -0.60
CA VAL A 74 0.95 -8.47 -1.45
C VAL A 74 2.44 -8.52 -1.12
N PHE A 75 3.24 -9.01 -2.03
CA PHE A 75 4.68 -9.18 -1.87
C PHE A 75 5.43 -8.26 -2.82
N VAL A 76 6.24 -7.38 -2.26
CA VAL A 76 7.02 -6.37 -2.99
C VAL A 76 8.49 -6.57 -2.68
N ARG A 77 9.33 -6.74 -3.69
CA ARG A 77 10.76 -6.93 -3.47
C ARG A 77 11.65 -6.34 -4.55
N ASN A 78 12.85 -5.96 -4.16
CA ASN A 78 13.86 -5.45 -5.08
C ASN A 78 13.35 -4.24 -5.88
N ILE A 79 12.91 -3.21 -5.19
CA ILE A 79 12.39 -1.99 -5.81
C ILE A 79 13.37 -0.85 -5.57
N THR A 80 13.75 -0.18 -6.64
CA THR A 80 14.57 1.03 -6.57
C THR A 80 13.71 2.24 -6.87
N VAL A 81 13.66 3.17 -5.92
CA VAL A 81 12.87 4.41 -6.05
C VAL A 81 13.81 5.61 -5.98
N GLY A 82 13.86 6.42 -7.03
CA GLY A 82 14.53 7.72 -6.97
C GLY A 82 13.73 8.69 -6.12
N GLN A 83 12.47 8.88 -6.43
CA GLN A 83 11.59 9.72 -5.61
C GLN A 83 10.11 9.40 -5.78
N CYS A 84 9.34 9.72 -4.74
CA CYS A 84 7.88 9.80 -4.79
C CYS A 84 7.39 10.94 -3.90
N ARG A 85 6.20 11.45 -4.19
CA ARG A 85 5.67 12.66 -3.53
C ARG A 85 5.25 12.42 -2.09
N GLU A 86 4.64 11.28 -1.77
CA GLU A 86 4.03 11.05 -0.46
C GLU A 86 4.68 9.92 0.33
N ALA A 87 4.51 8.68 -0.06
CA ALA A 87 4.95 7.54 0.75
C ALA A 87 5.41 6.36 -0.10
N VAL A 88 6.33 5.57 0.44
CA VAL A 88 6.75 4.30 -0.18
C VAL A 88 5.62 3.29 -0.10
N LEU A 89 5.03 3.08 1.07
CA LEU A 89 3.81 2.30 1.23
C LEU A 89 2.68 3.18 1.75
N ARG A 90 1.55 3.18 1.05
CA ARG A 90 0.33 3.78 1.56
C ARG A 90 -0.83 2.80 1.56
N ILE A 91 -1.43 2.59 2.74
CA ILE A 91 -2.69 1.87 2.92
C ILE A 91 -3.73 2.87 3.45
N ASN A 92 -4.90 2.94 2.81
CA ASN A 92 -5.96 3.84 3.23
C ASN A 92 -7.34 3.17 3.11
N LEU A 93 -7.96 2.85 4.25
CA LEU A 93 -9.30 2.28 4.34
C LEU A 93 -10.40 3.34 4.46
N GLN A 94 -10.02 4.60 4.56
CA GLN A 94 -10.93 5.75 4.64
C GLN A 94 -10.89 6.59 3.35
N TYR A 95 -10.71 5.91 2.21
CA TYR A 95 -10.62 6.60 0.92
C TYR A 95 -11.97 7.16 0.50
N GLU A 96 -12.03 8.49 0.46
CA GLU A 96 -13.23 9.22 0.03
C GLU A 96 -13.22 9.46 -1.49
N ASN A 97 -14.31 9.07 -2.13
CA ASN A 97 -14.54 9.26 -3.56
C ASN A 97 -15.83 10.03 -3.87
N ARG A 98 -16.44 10.65 -2.84
CA ARG A 98 -17.72 11.41 -2.91
C ARG A 98 -18.89 10.58 -3.46
N GLU A 99 -18.81 9.28 -3.33
CA GLU A 99 -19.87 8.38 -3.80
C GLU A 99 -20.97 8.25 -2.73
N ASN A 100 -22.21 8.40 -3.15
CA ASN A 100 -23.36 8.05 -2.31
C ASN A 100 -23.51 6.52 -2.30
N CYS A 101 -23.19 5.89 -1.18
CA CYS A 101 -23.18 4.44 -1.04
C CYS A 101 -23.54 3.99 0.37
N ASN A 102 -23.96 2.75 0.50
CA ASN A 102 -24.03 2.09 1.79
C ASN A 102 -22.62 1.82 2.31
N ARG A 103 -22.30 2.31 3.51
CA ARG A 103 -20.97 2.18 4.17
C ARG A 103 -20.90 1.03 5.18
N GLY A 104 -21.79 0.08 5.11
CA GLY A 104 -21.85 -1.09 6.00
C GLY A 104 -20.88 -2.23 5.63
N PHE A 105 -19.90 -2.02 4.72
CA PHE A 105 -19.00 -3.07 4.25
C PHE A 105 -17.59 -2.81 4.70
N THR A 106 -17.12 -3.55 5.68
CA THR A 106 -15.78 -3.38 6.25
C THR A 106 -14.71 -4.03 5.37
N PRO A 107 -13.76 -3.25 4.83
CA PRO A 107 -12.63 -3.81 4.10
C PRO A 107 -11.56 -4.35 5.05
N THR A 108 -10.77 -5.31 4.58
CA THR A 108 -9.61 -5.83 5.29
C THR A 108 -8.39 -5.83 4.38
N VAL A 109 -7.24 -5.42 4.92
CA VAL A 109 -5.92 -5.49 4.27
C VAL A 109 -4.97 -6.27 5.17
N ARG A 110 -4.37 -7.34 4.65
CA ARG A 110 -3.44 -8.16 5.43
C ARG A 110 -2.32 -8.76 4.59
N ASN A 111 -1.26 -9.21 5.25
CA ASN A 111 -0.14 -9.88 4.61
C ASN A 111 0.45 -9.01 3.47
N VAL A 112 0.93 -7.81 3.83
CA VAL A 112 1.61 -6.90 2.90
C VAL A 112 3.07 -6.79 3.30
N HIS A 113 3.95 -7.28 2.47
CA HIS A 113 5.36 -7.44 2.78
C HIS A 113 6.24 -6.74 1.75
N LEU A 114 7.05 -5.78 2.21
CA LEU A 114 8.05 -5.09 1.42
C LEU A 114 9.44 -5.58 1.83
N LYS A 115 10.27 -5.95 0.88
CA LYS A 115 11.65 -6.37 1.15
C LYS A 115 12.63 -5.84 0.12
N ASN A 116 13.79 -5.38 0.59
CA ASN A 116 14.83 -4.81 -0.27
C ASN A 116 14.29 -3.68 -1.16
N VAL A 117 13.75 -2.64 -0.52
CA VAL A 117 13.24 -1.44 -1.17
C VAL A 117 14.12 -0.26 -0.81
N THR A 118 14.64 0.44 -1.81
CA THR A 118 15.38 1.68 -1.63
C THR A 118 14.57 2.86 -2.15
N CYS A 119 14.55 3.96 -1.40
CA CYS A 119 13.90 5.21 -1.83
C CYS A 119 14.78 6.40 -1.46
N GLU A 120 15.14 7.23 -2.45
CA GLU A 120 16.04 8.37 -2.22
C GLU A 120 15.31 9.63 -1.76
N LYS A 121 14.00 9.75 -2.01
CA LYS A 121 13.23 10.91 -1.56
C LYS A 121 11.74 10.61 -1.47
N SER A 122 11.15 10.89 -0.31
CA SER A 122 9.71 10.82 -0.07
C SER A 122 9.29 11.76 1.07
N LYS A 123 8.00 11.93 1.29
CA LYS A 123 7.49 12.63 2.46
C LYS A 123 7.42 11.73 3.69
N LEU A 124 7.06 10.47 3.50
CA LEU A 124 6.94 9.42 4.52
C LEU A 124 7.49 8.09 3.98
N GLY A 125 7.94 7.22 4.85
CA GLY A 125 8.21 5.83 4.53
C GLY A 125 6.92 5.05 4.39
N VAL A 126 6.22 4.82 5.50
CA VAL A 126 4.95 4.10 5.56
C VAL A 126 3.85 5.02 6.09
N LEU A 127 2.71 5.03 5.38
CA LEU A 127 1.50 5.74 5.76
C LEU A 127 0.32 4.77 5.78
N ILE A 128 -0.23 4.51 6.97
CA ILE A 128 -1.42 3.67 7.13
C ILE A 128 -2.54 4.49 7.78
N ILE A 129 -3.68 4.51 7.11
CA ILE A 129 -4.93 5.11 7.59
C ILE A 129 -5.97 3.98 7.60
N GLY A 130 -6.00 3.24 8.70
CA GLY A 130 -6.97 2.18 8.94
C GLY A 130 -8.34 2.73 9.35
N LEU A 131 -9.18 1.88 9.91
CA LEU A 131 -10.42 2.27 10.54
C LEU A 131 -10.18 2.61 12.04
N ASP A 132 -11.23 2.92 12.78
CA ASP A 132 -11.11 3.34 14.18
C ASP A 132 -10.55 2.24 15.11
N ASN A 133 -10.67 0.99 14.71
CA ASN A 133 -9.97 -0.15 15.33
C ASN A 133 -8.87 -0.69 14.40
N ASP A 134 -7.91 -1.40 14.95
CA ASP A 134 -6.74 -1.96 14.23
C ASP A 134 -6.95 -3.38 13.67
N ASP A 135 -8.18 -3.90 13.72
CA ASP A 135 -8.47 -5.27 13.30
C ASP A 135 -8.52 -5.47 11.78
N HIS A 136 -8.50 -4.39 11.01
CA HIS A 136 -8.72 -4.42 9.57
C HIS A 136 -7.49 -4.13 8.71
N VAL A 137 -6.37 -3.75 9.32
CA VAL A 137 -5.05 -3.68 8.68
C VAL A 137 -4.06 -4.40 9.58
N TYR A 138 -3.52 -5.53 9.15
CA TYR A 138 -2.60 -6.30 9.98
C TYR A 138 -1.62 -7.17 9.20
N ASN A 139 -0.56 -7.60 9.89
CA ASN A 139 0.54 -8.37 9.33
C ASN A 139 1.18 -7.64 8.13
N ILE A 140 1.73 -6.46 8.42
CA ILE A 140 2.44 -5.62 7.49
C ILE A 140 3.92 -5.61 7.86
N SER A 141 4.80 -5.87 6.91
CA SER A 141 6.24 -5.79 7.19
C SER A 141 7.03 -5.00 6.14
N VAL A 142 8.08 -4.33 6.61
CA VAL A 142 9.12 -3.73 5.76
C VAL A 142 10.47 -4.22 6.25
N GLU A 143 11.19 -4.93 5.38
CA GLU A 143 12.44 -5.58 5.72
C GLU A 143 13.58 -5.13 4.80
N ASP A 144 14.80 -5.10 5.35
CA ASP A 144 16.05 -4.89 4.61
C ASP A 144 15.97 -3.68 3.64
N SER A 145 15.46 -2.55 4.12
CA SER A 145 15.07 -1.42 3.27
C SER A 145 15.68 -0.10 3.75
N HIS A 146 15.89 0.83 2.82
CA HIS A 146 16.51 2.13 3.11
C HIS A 146 15.71 3.24 2.46
N PHE A 147 15.20 4.17 3.27
CA PHE A 147 14.48 5.36 2.81
C PHE A 147 15.26 6.61 3.21
N ASN A 148 15.80 7.32 2.23
CA ASN A 148 16.60 8.51 2.41
C ASN A 148 15.76 9.76 2.15
N ASN A 149 16.19 10.91 2.68
CA ASN A 149 15.54 12.20 2.51
C ASN A 149 14.02 12.14 2.73
N VAL A 150 13.61 11.41 3.76
CA VAL A 150 12.22 11.37 4.22
C VAL A 150 11.94 12.65 5.00
N ALA A 151 10.98 13.45 4.53
CA ALA A 151 10.78 14.83 4.98
C ALA A 151 10.09 14.96 6.34
N LYS A 152 9.35 13.94 6.79
CA LYS A 152 8.68 13.88 8.10
C LYS A 152 9.32 12.81 8.98
N ASP A 153 8.79 12.61 10.19
CA ASP A 153 9.34 11.71 11.21
C ASP A 153 9.31 10.21 10.85
N GLY A 154 9.34 9.90 9.57
CA GLY A 154 9.46 8.54 9.05
C GLY A 154 8.13 7.92 8.68
N ASN A 155 7.39 7.38 9.64
CA ASN A 155 6.15 6.64 9.41
C ASN A 155 4.98 7.29 10.14
N ASP A 156 3.76 7.18 9.57
CA ASP A 156 2.49 7.58 10.23
C ASP A 156 1.50 6.42 10.10
N ILE A 157 1.22 5.75 11.22
CA ILE A 157 0.45 4.50 11.25
C ILE A 157 -0.69 4.63 12.25
N LYS A 158 -1.92 4.51 11.75
CA LYS A 158 -3.14 4.55 12.54
C LYS A 158 -4.11 3.45 12.11
N GLY A 159 -4.76 2.80 13.07
CA GLY A 159 -5.73 1.75 12.79
C GLY A 159 -5.12 0.52 12.13
N ALA A 160 -3.97 0.06 12.63
CA ALA A 160 -3.29 -1.14 12.17
C ALA A 160 -2.56 -1.83 13.32
N LYS A 161 -2.48 -3.16 13.25
CA LYS A 161 -1.72 -3.99 14.19
C LYS A 161 -0.71 -4.89 13.47
N ASP A 162 0.22 -5.47 14.21
CA ASP A 162 1.25 -6.35 13.68
C ASP A 162 2.02 -5.72 12.51
N VAL A 163 2.41 -4.45 12.67
CA VAL A 163 3.27 -3.74 11.73
C VAL A 163 4.70 -3.85 12.22
N THR A 164 5.55 -4.49 11.43
CA THR A 164 6.92 -4.82 11.82
C THR A 164 7.96 -4.22 10.89
N PHE A 165 9.06 -3.76 11.47
CA PHE A 165 10.22 -3.25 10.75
C PHE A 165 11.44 -4.06 11.11
N LYS A 166 12.11 -4.63 10.11
CA LYS A 166 13.35 -5.38 10.30
C LYS A 166 14.42 -4.84 9.37
N ASN A 167 15.50 -4.33 9.93
CA ASN A 167 16.57 -3.68 9.17
C ASN A 167 16.03 -2.56 8.23
N LEU A 168 15.02 -1.82 8.67
CA LEU A 168 14.56 -0.62 7.98
C LEU A 168 15.34 0.58 8.49
N TYR A 169 15.97 1.28 7.59
CA TYR A 169 16.65 2.55 7.89
C TYR A 169 15.89 3.71 7.25
N ILE A 170 15.59 4.72 8.03
CA ILE A 170 15.02 5.98 7.56
C ILE A 170 15.98 7.11 7.91
N ASN A 171 16.46 7.85 6.90
CA ASN A 171 17.46 8.91 7.05
C ASN A 171 18.71 8.43 7.82
N GLY A 172 19.16 7.20 7.55
CA GLY A 172 20.31 6.58 8.18
C GLY A 172 20.07 6.05 9.62
N LYS A 173 18.87 6.17 10.16
CA LYS A 173 18.51 5.67 11.50
C LYS A 173 17.71 4.39 11.40
N LEU A 174 18.10 3.38 12.17
CA LEU A 174 17.34 2.13 12.29
C LEU A 174 15.98 2.40 12.95
N VAL A 175 14.92 2.00 12.28
CA VAL A 175 13.56 2.03 12.82
C VAL A 175 13.38 0.82 13.74
N LYS A 176 12.89 1.07 14.94
CA LYS A 176 12.62 0.04 15.95
C LYS A 176 11.16 -0.36 15.95
#